data_2264ec2f44c3f621846c932d1f0a9ac0
#
_entry.id   2264ec2f44c3f621846c932d1f0a9ac0
#
_cell.length_a   1.000
_cell.length_b   1.000
_cell.length_c   1.000
_cell.angle_alpha   90.00
_cell.angle_beta   90.00
_cell.angle_gamma   90.00
#
_symmetry.space_group_name_H-M   'P 1'
#
loop_
_entity.id
_entity.type
_entity.pdbx_description
1 polymer ?
#
loop_
_entity_poly.entity_id
_entity_poly.type
_entity_poly.pdbx_seq_one_letter_code
_entity_poly.pdbx_strand_id
1 'polypeptide(L)'
;MPEFLDVFNRLAMPILTQTLGHPIGFYTSFVGPLNQFVHLWGFDDLADYERRSRARDAHPKFSDYLQASGHLITAQETRLIRNADMPGWIKN
;
A
#
# COMPACT_ATOMS: atom_id res chain seq x y z
N MET A 1 -13.18 -5.63 8.24
CA MET A 1 -12.37 -5.61 7.01
C MET A 1 -13.15 -5.15 5.76
N PRO A 2 -14.38 -5.61 5.48
CA PRO A 2 -15.08 -5.13 4.29
C PRO A 2 -15.27 -3.62 4.22
N GLU A 3 -15.57 -2.98 5.35
CA GLU A 3 -15.71 -1.53 5.41
C GLU A 3 -14.39 -0.82 5.08
N PHE A 4 -13.27 -1.33 5.62
CA PHE A 4 -11.95 -0.76 5.33
C PHE A 4 -11.61 -0.91 3.84
N LEU A 5 -11.85 -2.08 3.26
CA LEU A 5 -11.56 -2.31 1.84
C LEU A 5 -12.36 -1.39 0.93
N ASP A 6 -13.63 -1.12 1.29
CA ASP A 6 -14.45 -0.19 0.54
C ASP A 6 -13.89 1.22 0.59
N VAL A 7 -13.55 1.70 1.79
CA VAL A 7 -12.96 3.03 1.97
C VAL A 7 -11.63 3.13 1.23
N PHE A 8 -10.77 2.11 1.36
CA PHE A 8 -9.48 2.09 0.68
C PHE A 8 -9.65 2.16 -0.84
N ASN A 9 -10.51 1.32 -1.38
CA ASN A 9 -10.72 1.27 -2.82
C ASN A 9 -11.29 2.58 -3.36
N ARG A 10 -12.24 3.16 -2.64
CA ARG A 10 -12.95 4.35 -3.10
C ARG A 10 -12.13 5.62 -2.94
N LEU A 11 -11.42 5.77 -1.83
CA LEU A 11 -10.72 7.01 -1.50
C LEU A 11 -9.21 6.93 -1.68
N ALA A 12 -8.58 5.82 -1.33
CA ALA A 12 -7.12 5.70 -1.40
C ALA A 12 -6.62 5.31 -2.79
N MET A 13 -7.24 4.36 -3.45
CA MET A 13 -6.75 3.85 -4.73
C MET A 13 -6.57 4.92 -5.80
N PRO A 14 -7.51 5.87 -6.00
CA PRO A 14 -7.28 6.91 -6.99
C PRO A 14 -6.05 7.77 -6.69
N ILE A 15 -5.79 8.05 -5.40
CA ILE A 15 -4.63 8.82 -4.99
C ILE A 15 -3.35 8.01 -5.19
N LEU A 16 -3.35 6.75 -4.74
CA LEU A 16 -2.17 5.90 -4.78
C LEU A 16 -1.75 5.56 -6.20
N THR A 17 -2.71 5.34 -7.11
CA THR A 17 -2.37 5.09 -8.52
C THR A 17 -1.75 6.31 -9.18
N GLN A 18 -2.14 7.53 -8.78
CA GLN A 18 -1.52 8.75 -9.29
C GLN A 18 -0.12 8.99 -8.70
N THR A 19 0.08 8.66 -7.43
CA THR A 19 1.29 9.06 -6.70
C THR A 19 2.31 7.93 -6.58
N LEU A 20 1.90 6.73 -6.20
CA LEU A 20 2.82 5.60 -6.05
C LEU A 20 3.06 4.85 -7.36
N GLY A 21 2.07 4.77 -8.21
CA GLY A 21 2.22 4.40 -9.62
C GLY A 21 2.14 2.93 -9.96
N HIS A 22 2.92 2.06 -9.32
CA HIS A 22 3.09 0.66 -9.76
C HIS A 22 2.66 -0.34 -8.69
N PRO A 23 1.35 -0.68 -8.61
CA PRO A 23 0.90 -1.68 -7.65
C PRO A 23 1.38 -3.07 -8.07
N ILE A 24 1.85 -3.85 -7.09
CA ILE A 24 2.22 -5.25 -7.29
C ILE A 24 1.08 -6.16 -6.86
N GLY A 25 0.43 -5.87 -5.73
CA GLY A 25 -0.68 -6.69 -5.29
C GLY A 25 -1.30 -6.19 -3.99
N PHE A 26 -2.49 -6.74 -3.71
CA PHE A 26 -3.28 -6.42 -2.54
C PHE A 26 -3.72 -7.73 -1.92
N TYR A 27 -3.50 -7.90 -0.62
CA TYR A 27 -3.69 -9.17 0.05
C TYR A 27 -4.38 -8.97 1.39
N THR A 28 -5.25 -9.92 1.75
CA THR A 28 -5.81 -10.00 3.09
C THR A 28 -5.33 -11.29 3.74
N SER A 29 -5.27 -11.33 5.06
CA SER A 29 -4.86 -12.55 5.75
C SER A 29 -5.88 -13.67 5.54
N PHE A 30 -5.39 -14.86 5.19
CA PHE A 30 -6.20 -16.07 5.07
C PHE A 30 -5.91 -17.01 6.23
N VAL A 31 -4.62 -17.16 6.56
CA VAL A 31 -4.15 -17.91 7.72
C VAL A 31 -3.23 -17.00 8.52
N GLY A 32 -3.41 -16.95 9.84
CA GLY A 32 -2.65 -16.09 10.73
C GLY A 32 -3.53 -15.02 11.36
N PRO A 33 -2.94 -13.89 11.80
CA PRO A 33 -3.73 -12.83 12.43
C PRO A 33 -4.85 -12.34 11.52
N LEU A 34 -6.04 -12.17 12.11
CA LEU A 34 -7.22 -11.75 11.36
C LEU A 34 -7.17 -10.25 11.03
N ASN A 35 -7.92 -9.87 10.01
CA ASN A 35 -8.15 -8.46 9.65
C ASN A 35 -6.85 -7.71 9.31
N GLN A 36 -5.93 -8.41 8.65
CA GLN A 36 -4.75 -7.77 8.10
C GLN A 36 -4.93 -7.52 6.60
N PHE A 37 -4.45 -6.35 6.16
CA PHE A 37 -4.42 -5.97 4.76
C PHE A 37 -2.99 -5.57 4.43
N VAL A 38 -2.47 -6.16 3.34
CA VAL A 38 -1.12 -5.85 2.85
C VAL A 38 -1.23 -5.38 1.41
N HIS A 39 -0.60 -4.26 1.08
CA HIS A 39 -0.49 -3.83 -0.31
C HIS A 39 0.98 -3.58 -0.63
N LEU A 40 1.36 -4.00 -1.83
CA LEU A 40 2.74 -3.90 -2.32
C LEU A 40 2.80 -2.99 -3.53
N TRP A 41 3.81 -2.12 -3.54
CA TRP A 41 4.03 -1.16 -4.62
C TRP A 41 5.49 -1.23 -5.04
N GLY A 42 5.74 -1.11 -6.35
CA GLY A 42 7.10 -1.15 -6.89
C GLY A 42 7.67 0.24 -7.10
N PHE A 43 8.96 0.39 -6.77
CA PHE A 43 9.71 1.62 -6.96
C PHE A 43 11.05 1.30 -7.59
N ASP A 44 11.59 2.23 -8.37
CA ASP A 44 12.87 2.03 -9.05
C ASP A 44 14.04 2.03 -8.06
N ASP A 45 13.98 2.91 -7.06
CA ASP A 45 15.00 3.05 -6.03
C ASP A 45 14.44 3.81 -4.81
N LEU A 46 15.27 4.05 -3.81
CA LEU A 46 14.83 4.77 -2.61
C LEU A 46 14.45 6.22 -2.89
N ALA A 47 15.12 6.86 -3.84
CA ALA A 47 14.78 8.23 -4.22
C ALA A 47 13.40 8.28 -4.88
N ASP A 48 13.08 7.30 -5.72
CA ASP A 48 11.76 7.18 -6.33
C ASP A 48 10.67 6.96 -5.27
N TYR A 49 10.93 6.08 -4.30
CA TYR A 49 10.02 5.85 -3.19
C TYR A 49 9.78 7.15 -2.41
N GLU A 50 10.84 7.87 -2.07
CA GLU A 50 10.72 9.12 -1.30
C GLU A 50 9.91 10.16 -2.06
N ARG A 51 10.22 10.37 -3.33
CA ARG A 51 9.51 11.33 -4.17
C ARG A 51 8.02 11.01 -4.27
N ARG A 52 7.69 9.74 -4.53
CA ARG A 52 6.31 9.31 -4.71
C ARG A 52 5.53 9.32 -3.40
N SER A 53 6.14 8.93 -2.29
CA SER A 53 5.44 8.99 -1.00
C SER A 53 5.19 10.42 -0.54
N ARG A 54 6.10 11.36 -0.85
CA ARG A 54 5.85 12.78 -0.60
C ARG A 54 4.69 13.32 -1.44
N ALA A 55 4.61 12.89 -2.70
CA ALA A 55 3.49 13.28 -3.56
C ALA A 55 2.15 12.77 -3.02
N ARG A 56 2.13 11.53 -2.50
CA ARG A 56 0.94 10.97 -1.83
C ARG A 56 0.53 11.82 -0.63
N ASP A 57 1.50 12.11 0.25
CA ASP A 57 1.22 12.85 1.48
C ASP A 57 0.76 14.28 1.20
N ALA A 58 1.21 14.87 0.10
CA ALA A 58 0.84 16.22 -0.30
C ALA A 58 -0.45 16.27 -1.14
N HIS A 59 -1.02 15.11 -1.51
CA HIS A 59 -2.22 15.09 -2.33
C HIS A 59 -3.39 15.71 -1.57
N PRO A 60 -4.16 16.61 -2.20
CA PRO A 60 -5.23 17.36 -1.50
C PRO A 60 -6.29 16.48 -0.85
N LYS A 61 -6.53 15.30 -1.40
CA LYS A 61 -7.59 14.41 -0.90
C LYS A 61 -7.06 13.29 0.01
N PHE A 62 -5.76 13.25 0.28
CA PHE A 62 -5.22 12.19 1.13
C PHE A 62 -5.70 12.32 2.58
N SER A 63 -5.87 13.54 3.08
CA SER A 63 -6.42 13.76 4.41
C SER A 63 -7.86 13.25 4.54
N ASP A 64 -8.65 13.32 3.47
CA ASP A 64 -10.01 12.77 3.48
C ASP A 64 -9.99 11.26 3.68
N TYR A 65 -9.07 10.57 3.01
CA TYR A 65 -8.88 9.14 3.22
C TYR A 65 -8.45 8.84 4.65
N LEU A 66 -7.48 9.58 5.19
CA LEU A 66 -7.01 9.37 6.56
C LEU A 66 -8.13 9.57 7.58
N GLN A 67 -8.97 10.57 7.40
CA GLN A 67 -10.11 10.79 8.28
C GLN A 67 -11.14 9.68 8.18
N ALA A 68 -11.43 9.22 6.96
CA ALA A 68 -12.42 8.18 6.74
C ALA A 68 -11.98 6.81 7.23
N SER A 69 -10.67 6.53 7.25
CA SER A 69 -10.13 5.21 7.58
C SER A 69 -9.54 5.11 8.97
N GLY A 70 -9.25 6.23 9.64
CA GLY A 70 -8.50 6.24 10.89
C GLY A 70 -9.11 5.36 11.98
N HIS A 71 -10.43 5.38 12.12
CA HIS A 71 -11.13 4.57 13.12
C HIS A 71 -11.16 3.08 12.77
N LEU A 72 -10.82 2.72 11.55
CA LEU A 72 -10.81 1.33 11.07
C LEU A 72 -9.41 0.70 11.19
N ILE A 73 -8.39 1.51 11.48
CA ILE A 73 -7.00 1.06 11.54
C ILE A 73 -6.54 1.05 12.99
N THR A 74 -6.22 -0.13 13.52
CA THR A 74 -5.67 -0.27 14.87
C THR A 74 -4.17 -0.03 14.87
N ALA A 75 -3.48 -0.57 13.87
CA ALA A 75 -2.04 -0.45 13.73
C ALA A 75 -1.65 -0.56 12.26
N GLN A 76 -0.57 0.10 11.88
CA GLN A 76 -0.05 -0.07 10.54
C GLN A 76 1.47 -0.03 10.55
N GLU A 77 2.06 -0.67 9.55
CA GLU A 77 3.50 -0.83 9.42
C GLU A 77 3.87 -0.68 7.95
N THR A 78 4.98 -0.01 7.69
CA THR A 78 5.54 0.11 6.35
C THR A 78 6.91 -0.55 6.33
N ARG A 79 7.15 -1.39 5.33
CA ARG A 79 8.45 -2.03 5.12
C ARG A 79 8.95 -1.79 3.71
N LEU A 80 10.24 -1.57 3.60
CA LEU A 80 10.93 -1.55 2.32
C LEU A 80 11.65 -2.87 2.15
N ILE A 81 11.35 -3.57 1.07
CA ILE A 81 11.93 -4.87 0.77
C ILE A 81 12.53 -4.84 -0.63
N ARG A 82 13.44 -5.74 -0.89
CA ARG A 82 14.00 -5.91 -2.21
C ARG A 82 13.98 -7.38 -2.58
N ASN A 83 14.08 -7.65 -3.88
CA ASN A 83 14.13 -9.01 -4.36
C ASN A 83 15.34 -9.74 -3.78
N ALA A 84 15.13 -10.94 -3.30
CA ALA A 84 16.21 -11.82 -2.87
C ALA A 84 16.53 -12.76 -4.03
N ASP A 85 17.77 -12.75 -4.52
CA ASP A 85 18.17 -13.65 -5.57
C ASP A 85 18.26 -15.07 -5.03
N MET A 86 17.29 -15.89 -5.42
CA MET A 86 17.24 -17.30 -5.01
C MET A 86 17.67 -18.15 -6.19
N PRO A 87 18.83 -18.84 -6.10
CA PRO A 87 19.37 -19.58 -7.24
C PRO A 87 18.44 -20.65 -7.82
N GLY A 88 17.57 -21.25 -7.00
CA GLY A 88 16.62 -22.24 -7.46
C GLY A 88 15.30 -21.69 -7.97
N TRP A 89 15.13 -20.37 -8.01
CA TRP A 89 13.87 -19.74 -8.39
C TRP A 89 13.81 -19.44 -9.87
N ILE A 90 12.76 -19.90 -10.54
CA ILE A 90 12.52 -19.63 -11.95
C ILE A 90 11.46 -18.52 -12.04
N LYS A 91 11.86 -17.40 -12.65
CA LYS A 91 10.96 -16.27 -12.87
C LYS A 91 10.33 -16.38 -14.25
N ASN A 92 9.02 -16.34 -14.32
CA ASN A 92 8.28 -16.37 -15.57
C ASN A 92 7.43 -15.12 -15.72
#